data_c4f2d587d074aa05a8e927f10af3ffb4
#
_entry.id   c4f2d587d074aa05a8e927f10af3ffb4
#
_cell.length_a   1.000
_cell.length_b   1.000
_cell.length_c   1.000
_cell.angle_alpha   90.00
_cell.angle_beta   90.00
_cell.angle_gamma   90.00
#
_symmetry.space_group_name_H-M   'P 1'
#
loop_
_entity.id
_entity.type
_entity.pdbx_description
1 polymer ?
#
loop_
_entity_poly.entity_id
_entity_poly.type
_entity_poly.pdbx_seq_one_letter_code
_entity_poly.pdbx_strand_id
1 'polypeptide(L)'
;LLNLARRDDGIKPEIAEVSPQFFKTTFANYELIASENDRIFDYENRIYRPFMTDQLLLKQLMTILFDNAIKYTEEDGKIEFVVHATDRHLYLTVTDNGIGISAADKKKIFDRFYRVDKARTRQKGGFGLGLSLAKQIVDALRGTISVKDNKPRGTIFEVKIAIQSPSKRKNK
;
A
#
# COMPACT_ATOMS: atom_id res chain seq x y z
N LEU A 1 -17.94 2.14 2.05
CA LEU A 1 -17.12 2.07 1.94
C LEU A 1 -16.25 3.02 1.28
N LEU A 2 -16.36 3.26 0.11
CA LEU A 2 -15.46 4.16 -0.46
C LEU A 2 -15.88 5.56 -0.21
N ASN A 3 -14.99 6.32 0.33
CA ASN A 3 -15.28 7.70 0.58
C ASN A 3 -14.89 8.61 -0.53
N LEU A 4 -14.76 8.06 -1.71
CA LEU A 4 -14.41 8.87 -2.86
C LEU A 4 -15.46 9.91 -3.16
N ALA A 5 -16.66 9.68 -2.70
CA ALA A 5 -17.71 10.63 -2.95
C ALA A 5 -17.51 11.93 -2.23
N ARG A 6 -16.63 11.94 -1.22
CA ARG A 6 -16.44 13.16 -0.47
C ARG A 6 -15.29 13.96 -0.98
N ARG A 7 -15.10 13.92 -2.23
CA ARG A 7 -13.98 14.56 -2.82
C ARG A 7 -13.83 16.03 -2.59
N ASP A 8 -14.90 16.70 -2.50
CA ASP A 8 -14.81 18.14 -2.31
C ASP A 8 -14.09 18.48 -1.02
N ASP A 9 -14.32 17.67 -0.01
CA ASP A 9 -13.67 17.88 1.26
C ASP A 9 -12.38 17.11 1.38
N GLY A 10 -12.17 16.17 0.46
CA GLY A 10 -11.03 15.29 0.54
C GLY A 10 -11.16 14.30 1.68
N ILE A 11 -10.11 13.54 1.88
CA ILE A 11 -10.06 12.58 2.97
C ILE A 11 -9.51 13.29 4.19
N LYS A 12 -10.20 13.12 5.32
CA LYS A 12 -9.77 13.74 6.56
C LYS A 12 -9.34 12.67 7.54
N PRO A 13 -8.04 12.51 7.76
CA PRO A 13 -7.56 11.44 8.62
C PRO A 13 -8.00 11.62 10.06
N GLU A 14 -8.28 10.50 10.72
CA GLU A 14 -8.53 10.47 12.14
C GLU A 14 -7.31 9.90 12.80
N ILE A 15 -6.46 10.75 13.31
CA ILE A 15 -5.17 10.35 13.84
C ILE A 15 -5.31 9.76 15.23
N ALA A 16 -4.77 8.57 15.42
CA ALA A 16 -4.78 7.90 16.70
C ALA A 16 -3.56 7.00 16.79
N GLU A 17 -3.34 6.42 17.96
CA GLU A 17 -2.17 5.59 18.18
C GLU A 17 -2.32 4.23 17.49
N VAL A 18 -1.29 3.84 16.77
CA VAL A 18 -1.22 2.54 16.09
C VAL A 18 -0.11 1.75 16.74
N SER A 19 -0.41 0.54 17.19
CA SER A 19 0.59 -0.27 17.87
C SER A 19 1.30 -1.19 16.89
N PRO A 20 2.48 -1.70 17.26
CA PRO A 20 3.17 -2.67 16.40
C PRO A 20 2.33 -3.92 16.12
N GLN A 21 1.40 -4.25 17.00
CA GLN A 21 0.57 -5.42 16.80
C GLN A 21 -0.26 -5.32 15.52
N PHE A 22 -0.63 -4.11 15.14
CA PHE A 22 -1.36 -3.90 13.90
C PHE A 22 -0.62 -4.51 12.71
N PHE A 23 0.70 -4.29 12.64
CA PHE A 23 1.49 -4.82 11.53
C PHE A 23 1.62 -6.32 11.60
N LYS A 24 1.80 -6.87 12.80
CA LYS A 24 1.91 -8.32 12.95
C LYS A 24 0.64 -9.01 12.46
N THR A 25 -0.50 -8.48 12.86
CA THR A 25 -1.79 -9.05 12.47
C THR A 25 -2.00 -8.92 10.97
N THR A 26 -1.68 -7.74 10.42
CA THR A 26 -1.88 -7.48 9.00
C THR A 26 -1.02 -8.39 8.14
N PHE A 27 0.26 -8.55 8.49
CA PHE A 27 1.13 -9.41 7.69
C PHE A 27 0.78 -10.89 7.83
N ALA A 28 0.33 -11.33 8.99
CA ALA A 28 -0.12 -12.71 9.13
C ALA A 28 -1.30 -12.98 8.20
N ASN A 29 -2.19 -12.01 8.08
CA ASN A 29 -3.33 -12.14 7.21
C ASN A 29 -2.91 -12.15 5.73
N TYR A 30 -1.95 -11.31 5.37
CA TYR A 30 -1.45 -11.29 4.00
C TYR A 30 -0.75 -12.59 3.65
N GLU A 31 -0.04 -13.16 4.60
CA GLU A 31 0.62 -14.43 4.40
C GLU A 31 -0.39 -15.51 4.02
N LEU A 32 -1.50 -15.53 4.73
CA LEU A 32 -2.56 -16.47 4.46
C LEU A 32 -3.19 -16.25 3.08
N ILE A 33 -3.48 -15.01 2.75
CA ILE A 33 -4.06 -14.68 1.46
C ILE A 33 -3.11 -15.06 0.33
N ALA A 34 -1.83 -14.77 0.48
CA ALA A 34 -0.85 -15.11 -0.55
C ALA A 34 -0.81 -16.61 -0.77
N SER A 35 -0.81 -17.37 0.32
CA SER A 35 -0.79 -18.83 0.23
C SER A 35 -2.02 -19.35 -0.51
N GLU A 36 -3.18 -18.77 -0.22
CA GLU A 36 -4.42 -19.19 -0.87
C GLU A 36 -4.42 -18.85 -2.37
N ASN A 37 -3.58 -17.93 -2.77
CA ASN A 37 -3.47 -17.52 -4.17
C ASN A 37 -2.19 -18.04 -4.83
N ASP A 38 -1.52 -18.97 -4.18
CA ASP A 38 -0.30 -19.59 -4.72
C ASP A 38 0.80 -18.58 -5.01
N ARG A 39 0.96 -17.61 -4.11
CA ARG A 39 2.06 -16.64 -4.21
C ARG A 39 3.03 -16.89 -3.07
N ILE A 40 4.29 -16.59 -3.31
CA ILE A 40 5.33 -16.65 -2.29
C ILE A 40 5.39 -15.26 -1.67
N PHE A 41 5.14 -15.19 -0.37
CA PHE A 41 5.10 -13.89 0.32
C PHE A 41 6.16 -13.83 1.40
N ASP A 42 7.05 -12.84 1.29
CA ASP A 42 8.02 -12.55 2.34
C ASP A 42 7.74 -11.15 2.85
N TYR A 43 8.00 -10.92 4.13
CA TYR A 43 7.86 -9.57 4.65
C TYR A 43 8.92 -9.31 5.70
N GLU A 44 9.19 -8.02 5.89
CA GLU A 44 10.11 -7.57 6.90
C GLU A 44 9.43 -6.46 7.67
N ASN A 45 9.11 -6.73 8.93
CA ASN A 45 8.41 -5.78 9.78
C ASN A 45 9.37 -5.23 10.80
N ARG A 46 9.73 -3.95 10.64
CA ARG A 46 10.65 -3.28 11.56
C ARG A 46 9.95 -2.23 12.39
N ILE A 47 8.68 -2.47 12.72
CA ILE A 47 7.94 -1.55 13.57
C ILE A 47 8.01 -2.05 14.98
N TYR A 48 8.69 -1.30 15.83
CA TYR A 48 8.94 -1.72 17.21
C TYR A 48 8.25 -0.85 18.25
N ARG A 49 7.72 0.29 17.82
CA ARG A 49 7.09 1.23 18.74
C ARG A 49 5.80 1.77 18.13
N PRO A 50 4.86 2.19 18.97
CA PRO A 50 3.64 2.79 18.45
C PRO A 50 3.91 4.17 17.84
N PHE A 51 3.02 4.60 16.99
CA PHE A 51 3.08 5.93 16.40
C PHE A 51 1.67 6.39 16.09
N MET A 52 1.53 7.66 15.71
CA MET A 52 0.22 8.25 15.45
C MET A 52 -0.02 8.37 13.96
N THR A 53 -1.12 7.81 13.50
CA THR A 53 -1.60 8.00 12.14
C THR A 53 -3.06 7.52 12.10
N ASP A 54 -3.64 7.44 10.92
CA ASP A 54 -4.99 6.90 10.74
C ASP A 54 -4.85 5.43 10.37
N GLN A 55 -5.18 4.54 11.31
CA GLN A 55 -4.97 3.11 11.11
C GLN A 55 -5.82 2.54 9.98
N LEU A 56 -7.05 3.01 9.85
CA LEU A 56 -7.92 2.51 8.80
C LEU A 56 -7.40 2.88 7.43
N LEU A 57 -7.00 4.13 7.25
CA LEU A 57 -6.44 4.55 5.98
C LEU A 57 -5.15 3.82 5.67
N LEU A 58 -4.31 3.62 6.70
CA LEU A 58 -3.07 2.88 6.52
C LEU A 58 -3.35 1.46 6.05
N LYS A 59 -4.33 0.81 6.68
CA LYS A 59 -4.67 -0.54 6.29
C LYS A 59 -5.20 -0.60 4.87
N GLN A 60 -6.03 0.36 4.48
CA GLN A 60 -6.53 0.42 3.11
C GLN A 60 -5.39 0.58 2.12
N LEU A 61 -4.45 1.47 2.43
CA LEU A 61 -3.30 1.69 1.56
C LEU A 61 -2.48 0.42 1.38
N MET A 62 -2.14 -0.23 2.50
CA MET A 62 -1.35 -1.45 2.45
C MET A 62 -2.07 -2.54 1.66
N THR A 63 -3.37 -2.67 1.87
CA THR A 63 -4.15 -3.70 1.19
C THR A 63 -4.25 -3.44 -0.31
N ILE A 64 -4.40 -2.18 -0.71
CA ILE A 64 -4.40 -1.85 -2.14
C ILE A 64 -3.10 -2.29 -2.79
N LEU A 65 -1.98 -1.99 -2.15
CA LEU A 65 -0.67 -2.34 -2.72
C LEU A 65 -0.46 -3.84 -2.75
N PHE A 66 -0.89 -4.54 -1.70
CA PHE A 66 -0.79 -5.99 -1.64
C PHE A 66 -1.66 -6.65 -2.70
N ASP A 67 -2.92 -6.22 -2.83
CA ASP A 67 -3.83 -6.77 -3.83
C ASP A 67 -3.30 -6.55 -5.23
N ASN A 68 -2.71 -5.38 -5.45
CA ASN A 68 -2.14 -5.06 -6.74
C ASN A 68 -1.00 -6.03 -7.09
N ALA A 69 -0.17 -6.37 -6.10
CA ALA A 69 0.90 -7.31 -6.31
C ALA A 69 0.38 -8.71 -6.61
N ILE A 70 -0.71 -9.11 -5.94
CA ILE A 70 -1.34 -10.40 -6.25
C ILE A 70 -1.84 -10.42 -7.70
N LYS A 71 -2.51 -9.33 -8.13
CA LYS A 71 -3.08 -9.27 -9.47
C LYS A 71 -2.04 -9.37 -10.58
N TYR A 72 -0.90 -8.78 -10.38
CA TYR A 72 0.09 -8.67 -11.45
C TYR A 72 1.24 -9.65 -11.38
N THR A 73 1.18 -10.61 -10.46
CA THR A 73 2.11 -11.73 -10.47
C THR A 73 1.39 -12.97 -10.96
N GLU A 74 2.20 -13.94 -11.37
CA GLU A 74 1.66 -15.23 -11.81
C GLU A 74 1.69 -16.19 -10.63
N GLU A 75 1.14 -17.37 -10.84
CA GLU A 75 1.22 -18.44 -9.87
C GLU A 75 2.69 -18.66 -9.54
N ASP A 76 2.99 -18.85 -8.28
CA ASP A 76 4.35 -18.98 -7.75
C ASP A 76 5.15 -17.68 -7.84
N GLY A 77 4.50 -16.59 -8.15
CA GLY A 77 5.14 -15.29 -8.14
C GLY A 77 5.50 -14.86 -6.73
N LYS A 78 6.47 -13.98 -6.63
CA LYS A 78 6.98 -13.55 -5.33
C LYS A 78 6.61 -12.11 -5.03
N ILE A 79 6.17 -11.89 -3.81
CA ILE A 79 5.81 -10.57 -3.30
C ILE A 79 6.56 -10.33 -2.00
N GLU A 80 7.17 -9.18 -1.88
CA GLU A 80 7.90 -8.81 -0.68
C GLU A 80 7.38 -7.47 -0.16
N PHE A 81 7.11 -7.40 1.14
CA PHE A 81 6.57 -6.19 1.75
C PHE A 81 7.48 -5.82 2.91
N VAL A 82 8.03 -4.61 2.88
CA VAL A 82 8.93 -4.14 3.94
C VAL A 82 8.33 -2.88 4.56
N VAL A 83 8.34 -2.82 5.88
CA VAL A 83 7.87 -1.64 6.59
C VAL A 83 8.86 -1.25 7.68
N HIS A 84 9.18 0.04 7.75
CA HIS A 84 9.99 0.56 8.83
C HIS A 84 9.61 2.01 9.08
N ALA A 85 10.06 2.56 10.19
CA ALA A 85 9.66 3.90 10.58
C ALA A 85 10.81 4.64 11.24
N THR A 86 10.77 5.96 11.11
CA THR A 86 11.60 6.87 11.90
C THR A 86 10.63 7.59 12.83
N ASP A 87 11.11 8.58 13.55
CA ASP A 87 10.22 9.36 14.43
C ASP A 87 9.17 10.14 13.63
N ARG A 88 9.46 10.45 12.39
CA ARG A 88 8.59 11.31 11.61
C ARG A 88 7.93 10.68 10.40
N HIS A 89 8.43 9.55 9.95
CA HIS A 89 7.92 8.94 8.73
C HIS A 89 7.80 7.46 8.82
N LEU A 90 6.82 6.94 8.13
CA LEU A 90 6.63 5.51 7.92
C LEU A 90 6.96 5.22 6.46
N TYR A 91 7.69 4.15 6.22
CA TYR A 91 8.10 3.74 4.89
C TYR A 91 7.57 2.37 4.58
N LEU A 92 6.93 2.24 3.43
CA LEU A 92 6.43 0.96 2.94
C LEU A 92 7.04 0.70 1.57
N THR A 93 7.50 -0.53 1.36
CA THR A 93 8.00 -0.93 0.05
C THR A 93 7.35 -2.25 -0.31
N VAL A 94 6.73 -2.32 -1.47
CA VAL A 94 6.08 -3.54 -1.95
C VAL A 94 6.71 -3.89 -3.29
N THR A 95 7.35 -5.05 -3.34
CA THR A 95 8.08 -5.49 -4.51
C THR A 95 7.46 -6.77 -5.03
N ASP A 96 7.27 -6.85 -6.34
CA ASP A 96 6.81 -8.10 -6.96
C ASP A 96 7.66 -8.43 -8.18
N ASN A 97 7.63 -9.69 -8.58
CA ASN A 97 8.33 -10.14 -9.77
C ASN A 97 7.36 -10.43 -10.92
N GLY A 98 6.30 -9.65 -10.97
CA GLY A 98 5.24 -9.86 -11.96
C GLY A 98 5.52 -9.27 -13.32
N ILE A 99 4.45 -8.89 -14.01
CA ILE A 99 4.57 -8.44 -15.38
C ILE A 99 5.21 -7.06 -15.54
N GLY A 100 5.27 -6.29 -14.46
CA GLY A 100 5.83 -4.95 -14.55
C GLY A 100 4.84 -3.95 -15.15
N ILE A 101 5.28 -2.71 -15.24
CA ILE A 101 4.47 -1.60 -15.74
C ILE A 101 5.32 -0.82 -16.73
N SER A 102 4.78 -0.56 -17.91
CA SER A 102 5.53 0.18 -18.93
C SER A 102 5.80 1.60 -18.50
N ALA A 103 6.78 2.24 -19.12
CA ALA A 103 7.10 3.63 -18.80
C ALA A 103 5.90 4.55 -19.04
N ALA A 104 5.15 4.29 -20.10
CA ALA A 104 3.98 5.11 -20.40
C ALA A 104 2.92 4.94 -19.33
N ASP A 105 2.69 3.70 -18.89
CA ASP A 105 1.66 3.45 -17.88
C ASP A 105 2.05 4.00 -16.52
N LYS A 106 3.34 3.96 -16.18
CA LYS A 106 3.76 4.50 -14.87
C LYS A 106 3.35 5.92 -14.64
N LYS A 107 3.22 6.69 -15.71
CA LYS A 107 2.83 8.08 -15.59
C LYS A 107 1.36 8.24 -15.26
N LYS A 108 0.56 7.22 -15.50
CA LYS A 108 -0.89 7.32 -15.37
C LYS A 108 -1.54 6.36 -14.40
N ILE A 109 -0.76 5.48 -13.79
CA ILE A 109 -1.38 4.42 -12.98
C ILE A 109 -2.12 4.94 -11.76
N PHE A 110 -1.85 6.16 -11.33
CA PHE A 110 -2.56 6.74 -10.19
C PHE A 110 -3.79 7.56 -10.59
N ASP A 111 -4.05 7.66 -11.88
CA ASP A 111 -5.24 8.37 -12.36
C ASP A 111 -6.46 7.49 -12.16
N ARG A 112 -7.60 8.12 -11.87
CA ARG A 112 -8.82 7.38 -11.67
C ARG A 112 -9.21 6.64 -12.94
N PHE A 113 -9.65 5.39 -12.74
CA PHE A 113 -10.12 4.53 -13.82
C PHE A 113 -9.06 4.12 -14.84
N TYR A 114 -7.80 4.48 -14.62
CA TYR A 114 -6.77 4.03 -15.55
C TYR A 114 -6.46 2.57 -15.30
N ARG A 115 -6.27 1.81 -16.35
CA ARG A 115 -5.93 0.40 -16.27
C ARG A 115 -4.75 0.11 -17.17
N VAL A 116 -3.80 -0.62 -16.65
CA VAL A 116 -2.59 -0.97 -17.37
C VAL A 116 -2.89 -1.89 -18.54
N ASP A 117 -3.70 -2.91 -18.31
CA ASP A 117 -4.07 -3.89 -19.33
C ASP A 117 -5.56 -4.12 -19.14
N LYS A 118 -6.37 -3.44 -19.92
CA LYS A 118 -7.80 -3.46 -19.72
C LYS A 118 -8.42 -4.85 -19.74
N ALA A 119 -8.01 -5.68 -20.68
CA ALA A 119 -8.58 -7.02 -20.76
C ALA A 119 -8.18 -7.84 -19.55
N ARG A 120 -6.89 -7.79 -19.20
CA ARG A 120 -6.39 -8.57 -18.09
C ARG A 120 -6.97 -8.07 -16.78
N THR A 121 -7.05 -6.77 -16.63
CA THR A 121 -7.60 -6.18 -15.42
C THR A 121 -9.06 -6.55 -15.23
N ARG A 122 -9.79 -6.56 -16.32
CA ARG A 122 -11.18 -6.90 -16.26
C ARG A 122 -11.37 -8.34 -15.82
N GLN A 123 -10.54 -9.25 -16.34
CA GLN A 123 -10.61 -10.64 -15.95
C GLN A 123 -10.36 -10.79 -14.45
N LYS A 124 -9.52 -9.96 -13.90
CA LYS A 124 -9.18 -10.03 -12.49
C LYS A 124 -10.08 -9.17 -11.62
N GLY A 125 -11.07 -8.54 -12.23
CA GLY A 125 -12.05 -7.81 -11.46
C GLY A 125 -11.67 -6.40 -11.06
N GLY A 126 -10.61 -5.85 -11.64
CA GLY A 126 -10.20 -4.51 -11.30
C GLY A 126 -11.03 -3.45 -12.01
N PHE A 127 -11.24 -2.33 -11.36
CA PHE A 127 -12.01 -1.22 -11.90
C PHE A 127 -11.19 0.07 -12.04
N GLY A 128 -9.91 0.03 -11.75
CA GLY A 128 -9.08 1.19 -11.94
C GLY A 128 -9.16 2.23 -10.83
N LEU A 129 -9.69 1.84 -9.66
CA LEU A 129 -9.80 2.76 -8.55
C LEU A 129 -8.76 2.56 -7.46
N GLY A 130 -8.17 1.36 -7.39
CA GLY A 130 -7.28 1.03 -6.29
C GLY A 130 -6.10 1.98 -6.17
N LEU A 131 -5.32 2.12 -7.23
CA LEU A 131 -4.11 2.94 -7.15
C LEU A 131 -4.43 4.42 -7.04
N SER A 132 -5.55 4.88 -7.62
CA SER A 132 -5.91 6.28 -7.44
C SER A 132 -6.34 6.54 -6.00
N LEU A 133 -7.01 5.58 -5.38
CA LEU A 133 -7.35 5.72 -3.96
C LEU A 133 -6.10 5.69 -3.11
N ALA A 134 -5.14 4.81 -3.44
CA ALA A 134 -3.87 4.77 -2.71
C ALA A 134 -3.20 6.14 -2.75
N LYS A 135 -3.20 6.79 -3.92
CA LYS A 135 -2.61 8.11 -4.05
C LYS A 135 -3.34 9.13 -3.18
N GLN A 136 -4.68 9.08 -3.17
CA GLN A 136 -5.44 9.99 -2.33
C GLN A 136 -5.16 9.79 -0.85
N ILE A 137 -5.03 8.53 -0.42
CA ILE A 137 -4.71 8.23 0.97
C ILE A 137 -3.33 8.77 1.32
N VAL A 138 -2.35 8.52 0.46
CA VAL A 138 -0.99 8.98 0.69
C VAL A 138 -0.95 10.51 0.79
N ASP A 139 -1.68 11.19 -0.09
CA ASP A 139 -1.75 12.65 -0.02
C ASP A 139 -2.37 13.11 1.29
N ALA A 140 -3.45 12.45 1.71
CA ALA A 140 -4.11 12.81 2.96
C ALA A 140 -3.20 12.59 4.17
N LEU A 141 -2.30 11.61 4.08
CA LEU A 141 -1.36 11.29 5.16
C LEU A 141 -0.03 12.02 4.97
N ARG A 142 -0.03 13.01 4.08
CA ARG A 142 1.13 13.89 3.87
C ARG A 142 2.37 13.12 3.44
N GLY A 143 2.20 12.34 2.41
CA GLY A 143 3.29 11.50 1.97
C GLY A 143 3.48 11.50 0.47
N THR A 144 4.28 10.56 0.01
CA THR A 144 4.55 10.37 -1.41
C THR A 144 4.44 8.89 -1.73
N ILE A 145 4.07 8.59 -2.96
CA ILE A 145 4.05 7.23 -3.47
C ILE A 145 4.69 7.25 -4.85
N SER A 146 5.54 6.29 -5.12
CA SER A 146 6.19 6.19 -6.40
C SER A 146 6.26 4.74 -6.84
N VAL A 147 6.54 4.53 -8.12
CA VAL A 147 6.61 3.21 -8.71
C VAL A 147 7.84 3.13 -9.59
N LYS A 148 8.52 2.00 -9.53
CA LYS A 148 9.68 1.78 -10.39
C LYS A 148 9.80 0.31 -10.74
N ASP A 149 10.68 0.01 -11.67
CA ASP A 149 10.84 -1.37 -12.13
C ASP A 149 11.65 -2.19 -11.14
N ASN A 150 11.25 -3.45 -11.00
CA ASN A 150 12.05 -4.43 -10.31
C ASN A 150 12.92 -5.15 -11.33
N LYS A 151 14.02 -5.70 -10.89
CA LYS A 151 14.95 -6.44 -11.75
C LYS A 151 14.97 -7.90 -11.33
N PRO A 152 14.91 -8.82 -12.24
CA PRO A 152 14.89 -8.64 -13.69
C PRO A 152 13.52 -8.30 -14.25
N ARG A 153 12.45 -8.42 -13.45
CA ARG A 153 11.12 -8.02 -13.89
C ARG A 153 10.25 -7.77 -12.68
N GLY A 154 9.18 -7.02 -12.90
CA GLY A 154 8.20 -6.73 -11.86
C GLY A 154 8.20 -5.27 -11.49
N THR A 155 7.62 -4.97 -10.33
CA THR A 155 7.33 -3.60 -9.93
C THR A 155 7.69 -3.37 -8.47
N ILE A 156 8.12 -2.17 -8.15
CA ILE A 156 8.38 -1.75 -6.78
C ILE A 156 7.56 -0.49 -6.52
N PHE A 157 6.68 -0.56 -5.51
CA PHE A 157 5.98 0.64 -5.02
C PHE A 157 6.66 1.08 -3.75
N GLU A 158 6.94 2.37 -3.65
CA GLU A 158 7.55 2.95 -2.46
C GLU A 158 6.66 4.05 -1.92
N VAL A 159 6.37 3.97 -0.63
CA VAL A 159 5.49 4.92 0.05
C VAL A 159 6.20 5.49 1.26
N LYS A 160 5.99 6.77 1.48
CA LYS A 160 6.49 7.46 2.66
C LYS A 160 5.34 8.32 3.15
N ILE A 161 4.96 8.18 4.42
CA ILE A 161 3.91 9.03 4.99
C ILE A 161 4.41 9.65 6.28
N ALA A 162 3.82 10.78 6.64
CA ALA A 162 4.18 11.47 7.88
C ALA A 162 3.49 10.81 9.06
N ILE A 163 4.22 10.64 10.15
CA ILE A 163 3.67 10.11 11.38
C ILE A 163 4.19 10.93 12.54
N GLN A 164 3.70 10.69 13.73
CA GLN A 164 4.13 11.39 14.93
C GLN A 164 4.33 10.40 16.06
N SER A 165 5.18 10.78 16.97
CA SER A 165 5.37 10.02 18.18
C SER A 165 4.22 10.29 19.14
N PRO A 166 3.72 9.28 19.85
CA PRO A 166 2.59 9.48 20.75
C PRO A 166 2.95 10.05 22.11
N SER A 167 4.22 10.03 22.46
CA SER A 167 4.60 10.35 23.82
C SER A 167 4.31 11.75 24.30
N LYS A 168 4.28 12.69 23.41
CA LYS A 168 4.11 14.06 23.84
C LYS A 168 2.80 14.36 24.47
N ARG A 169 1.79 13.61 24.17
CA ARG A 169 0.50 13.94 24.68
C ARG A 169 0.28 13.59 26.09
N LYS A 170 1.07 12.70 26.57
CA LYS A 170 0.88 12.26 27.90
C LYS A 170 1.22 13.21 28.95
N ASN A 171 1.98 14.17 28.65
CA ASN A 171 2.41 15.10 29.65
C ASN A 171 1.40 16.14 30.02
N LYS A 172 0.19 15.91 29.65
CA LYS A 172 -0.81 16.91 30.01
C LYS A 172 -1.59 16.58 31.26
#